data_4785132776143a187240db67978f874c
#
_entry.id   4785132776143a187240db67978f874c
#
_cell.length_a   1.000
_cell.length_b   1.000
_cell.length_c   1.000
_cell.angle_alpha   90.00
_cell.angle_beta   90.00
_cell.angle_gamma   90.00
#
_symmetry.space_group_name_H-M   'P 1'
#
loop_
_entity.id
_entity.type
_entity.pdbx_description
1 polymer ?
#
loop_
_entity_poly.entity_id
_entity_poly.type
_entity_poly.pdbx_seq_one_letter_code
_entity_poly.pdbx_strand_id
1 'polypeptide(L)'
;MKKFSFLFFCITTFLGCQNAPIEKPDNLIDQDKMVDIMFDMSVLEAMKSQTTLVLESNKINPNTYIYKKYDIDSLQFANSDKYYASDVKKYKEIFDAVNKRIEDQIEASKKLNTSPVQ
;
A
#
# COMPACT_ATOMS: atom_id res chain seq x y z
N MET A 1 -49.10 6.15 17.43
CA MET A 1 -48.65 7.06 16.36
C MET A 1 -47.25 7.63 16.62
N LYS A 2 -46.88 7.95 17.86
CA LYS A 2 -45.50 8.46 18.15
C LYS A 2 -44.37 7.46 17.90
N LYS A 3 -44.61 6.18 17.96
CA LYS A 3 -43.61 5.11 17.71
C LYS A 3 -43.30 4.92 16.23
N PHE A 4 -44.20 5.22 15.33
CA PHE A 4 -44.00 5.13 13.89
C PHE A 4 -43.16 6.31 13.34
N SER A 5 -43.26 7.49 13.95
CA SER A 5 -42.48 8.67 13.58
C SER A 5 -40.99 8.52 13.89
N PHE A 6 -40.67 7.77 14.94
CA PHE A 6 -39.27 7.55 15.34
C PHE A 6 -38.56 6.54 14.41
N LEU A 7 -39.32 5.57 13.90
CA LEU A 7 -38.77 4.58 12.94
C LEU A 7 -38.47 5.23 11.57
N PHE A 8 -39.28 6.20 11.16
CA PHE A 8 -39.08 6.92 9.89
C PHE A 8 -37.87 7.87 9.94
N PHE A 9 -37.54 8.41 11.10
CA PHE A 9 -36.38 9.30 11.30
C PHE A 9 -35.05 8.55 11.24
N CYS A 10 -34.99 7.29 11.65
CA CYS A 10 -33.75 6.45 11.57
C CYS A 10 -33.39 6.04 10.14
N ILE A 11 -34.33 6.02 9.20
CA ILE A 11 -34.08 5.56 7.81
C ILE A 11 -33.41 6.65 6.96
N THR A 12 -33.57 7.92 7.33
CA THR A 12 -33.06 9.04 6.54
C THR A 12 -31.55 9.35 6.80
N THR A 13 -30.94 8.73 7.78
CA THR A 13 -29.51 8.99 8.11
C THR A 13 -28.52 8.11 7.35
N PHE A 14 -28.97 7.14 6.53
CA PHE A 14 -28.10 6.23 5.78
C PHE A 14 -27.68 6.70 4.39
N LEU A 15 -28.12 7.85 3.93
CA LEU A 15 -27.88 8.36 2.57
C LEU A 15 -26.69 9.33 2.44
N GLY A 16 -25.74 9.30 3.38
CA GLY A 16 -24.68 10.30 3.53
C GLY A 16 -23.26 9.88 3.21
N CYS A 17 -23.00 8.83 2.41
CA CYS A 17 -21.65 8.52 1.92
C CYS A 17 -21.57 8.61 0.39
N GLN A 18 -21.70 9.81 -0.14
CA GLN A 18 -21.17 10.11 -1.48
C GLN A 18 -19.70 10.45 -1.29
N ASN A 19 -18.83 9.47 -1.57
CA ASN A 19 -17.41 9.73 -1.74
C ASN A 19 -17.27 10.71 -2.90
N ALA A 20 -16.92 11.96 -2.60
CA ALA A 20 -16.54 12.91 -3.63
C ALA A 20 -15.44 12.29 -4.50
N PRO A 21 -15.49 12.40 -5.84
CA PRO A 21 -14.45 11.87 -6.69
C PRO A 21 -13.12 12.50 -6.27
N ILE A 22 -12.12 11.64 -5.98
CA ILE A 22 -10.80 12.12 -5.61
C ILE A 22 -10.13 12.63 -6.87
N GLU A 23 -9.79 13.91 -6.85
CA GLU A 23 -9.08 14.56 -7.96
C GLU A 23 -7.68 13.97 -8.11
N LYS A 24 -7.26 13.79 -9.36
CA LYS A 24 -5.92 13.29 -9.69
C LYS A 24 -4.87 14.31 -9.24
N PRO A 25 -3.92 13.94 -8.39
CA PRO A 25 -2.83 14.85 -8.00
C PRO A 25 -1.97 15.24 -9.20
N ASP A 26 -1.47 16.48 -9.24
CA ASP A 26 -0.57 16.97 -10.30
C ASP A 26 0.74 16.17 -10.34
N ASN A 27 1.23 15.76 -9.16
CA ASN A 27 2.44 14.97 -8.98
C ASN A 27 2.12 13.48 -8.70
N LEU A 28 1.07 12.93 -9.34
CA LEU A 28 0.70 11.53 -9.18
C LEU A 28 1.90 10.62 -9.50
N ILE A 29 2.22 9.72 -8.60
CA ILE A 29 3.16 8.63 -8.86
C ILE A 29 2.49 7.67 -9.85
N ASP A 30 3.16 7.33 -10.95
CA ASP A 30 2.60 6.37 -11.91
C ASP A 30 2.41 4.98 -11.30
N GLN A 31 1.55 4.16 -11.92
CA GLN A 31 1.13 2.89 -11.35
C GLN A 31 2.29 1.91 -11.18
N ASP A 32 3.20 1.85 -12.15
CA ASP A 32 4.34 0.92 -12.10
C ASP A 32 5.30 1.32 -10.97
N LYS A 33 5.56 2.61 -10.82
CA LYS A 33 6.38 3.13 -9.72
C LYS A 33 5.70 2.91 -8.35
N MET A 34 4.35 3.01 -8.27
CA MET A 34 3.62 2.63 -7.05
C MET A 34 3.81 1.16 -6.69
N VAL A 35 3.78 0.26 -7.67
CA VAL A 35 4.07 -1.18 -7.46
C VAL A 35 5.48 -1.37 -6.91
N ASP A 36 6.49 -0.71 -7.49
CA ASP A 36 7.88 -0.78 -7.02
C ASP A 36 8.02 -0.31 -5.58
N ILE A 37 7.42 0.84 -5.25
CA ILE A 37 7.44 1.42 -3.91
C ILE A 37 6.78 0.48 -2.90
N MET A 38 5.57 0.00 -3.19
CA MET A 38 4.82 -0.87 -2.30
C MET A 38 5.49 -2.23 -2.11
N PHE A 39 6.12 -2.76 -3.15
CA PHE A 39 6.93 -3.98 -3.06
C PHE A 39 8.12 -3.77 -2.11
N ASP A 40 8.90 -2.72 -2.30
CA ASP A 40 10.06 -2.43 -1.45
C ASP A 40 9.65 -2.15 0.00
N MET A 41 8.54 -1.45 0.22
CA MET A 41 8.00 -1.23 1.57
C MET A 41 7.63 -2.57 2.23
N SER A 42 7.00 -3.48 1.49
CA SER A 42 6.63 -4.82 2.00
C SER A 42 7.87 -5.64 2.36
N VAL A 43 8.92 -5.60 1.55
CA VAL A 43 10.19 -6.28 1.83
C VAL A 43 10.86 -5.71 3.07
N LEU A 44 10.93 -4.38 3.19
CA LEU A 44 11.54 -3.74 4.36
C LEU A 44 10.76 -4.00 5.65
N GLU A 45 9.43 -4.04 5.59
CA GLU A 45 8.61 -4.38 6.75
C GLU A 45 8.80 -5.85 7.17
N ALA A 46 8.89 -6.77 6.21
CA ALA A 46 9.22 -8.17 6.48
C ALA A 46 10.62 -8.32 7.11
N MET A 47 11.61 -7.58 6.64
CA MET A 47 12.96 -7.56 7.21
C MET A 47 12.95 -6.99 8.63
N LYS A 48 12.19 -5.94 8.89
CA LYS A 48 12.07 -5.32 10.21
C LYS A 48 11.56 -6.30 11.26
N SER A 49 10.59 -7.15 10.91
CA SER A 49 10.04 -8.16 11.81
C SER A 49 11.05 -9.25 12.19
N GLN A 50 12.06 -9.51 11.34
CA GLN A 50 13.06 -10.55 11.54
C GLN A 50 14.40 -10.03 12.07
N THR A 51 14.72 -8.77 11.84
CA THR A 51 16.06 -8.21 12.07
C THR A 51 15.99 -6.81 12.68
N THR A 52 15.13 -6.61 13.67
CA THR A 52 14.97 -5.33 14.38
C THR A 52 16.32 -4.73 14.83
N LEU A 53 17.22 -5.57 15.31
CA LEU A 53 18.56 -5.15 15.79
C LEU A 53 19.42 -4.53 14.68
N VAL A 54 19.35 -5.02 13.44
CA VAL A 54 20.19 -4.50 12.34
C VAL A 54 19.69 -3.15 11.84
N LEU A 55 18.37 -2.96 11.75
CA LEU A 55 17.77 -1.69 11.34
C LEU A 55 17.97 -0.61 12.40
N GLU A 56 17.80 -0.96 13.68
CA GLU A 56 18.02 -0.05 14.81
C GLU A 56 19.48 0.34 14.96
N SER A 57 20.41 -0.62 14.82
CA SER A 57 21.85 -0.35 14.93
C SER A 57 22.36 0.58 13.83
N ASN A 58 21.75 0.53 12.64
CA ASN A 58 22.10 1.41 11.52
C ASN A 58 21.23 2.68 11.43
N LYS A 59 20.30 2.89 12.37
CA LYS A 59 19.36 4.04 12.40
C LYS A 59 18.60 4.23 11.10
N ILE A 60 18.28 3.14 10.39
CA ILE A 60 17.53 3.17 9.13
C ILE A 60 16.05 3.26 9.44
N ASN A 61 15.44 4.39 9.07
CA ASN A 61 13.99 4.50 9.01
C ASN A 61 13.51 4.00 7.64
N PRO A 62 12.73 2.91 7.56
CA PRO A 62 12.30 2.32 6.29
C PRO A 62 11.57 3.30 5.37
N ASN A 63 10.68 4.12 5.93
CA ASN A 63 9.92 5.09 5.13
C ASN A 63 10.83 6.17 4.54
N THR A 64 11.73 6.73 5.35
CA THR A 64 12.69 7.73 4.88
C THR A 64 13.61 7.17 3.78
N TYR A 65 14.02 5.91 3.93
CA TYR A 65 14.83 5.23 2.91
C TYR A 65 14.07 5.11 1.58
N ILE A 66 12.82 4.67 1.62
CA ILE A 66 11.96 4.52 0.43
C ILE A 66 11.73 5.86 -0.26
N TYR A 67 11.36 6.88 0.49
CA TYR A 67 11.10 8.20 -0.10
C TYR A 67 12.34 8.78 -0.79
N LYS A 68 13.50 8.60 -0.17
CA LYS A 68 14.78 9.02 -0.78
C LYS A 68 15.14 8.18 -2.02
N LYS A 69 14.93 6.86 -1.98
CA LYS A 69 15.24 5.96 -3.10
C LYS A 69 14.44 6.31 -4.34
N TYR A 70 13.18 6.68 -4.17
CA TYR A 70 12.26 6.96 -5.28
C TYR A 70 12.12 8.45 -5.62
N ASP A 71 12.87 9.31 -4.93
CA ASP A 71 12.80 10.77 -5.08
C ASP A 71 11.36 11.28 -4.97
N ILE A 72 10.71 10.93 -3.87
CA ILE A 72 9.35 11.33 -3.53
C ILE A 72 9.31 11.81 -2.07
N ASP A 73 8.26 12.52 -1.72
CA ASP A 73 7.95 12.83 -0.32
C ASP A 73 6.72 12.05 0.18
N SER A 74 6.52 12.10 1.50
CA SER A 74 5.41 11.40 2.15
C SER A 74 4.04 11.89 1.72
N LEU A 75 3.90 13.18 1.38
CA LEU A 75 2.64 13.76 0.94
C LEU A 75 2.31 13.32 -0.48
N GLN A 76 3.28 13.31 -1.38
CA GLN A 76 3.13 12.79 -2.74
C GLN A 76 2.70 11.33 -2.72
N PHE A 77 3.36 10.51 -1.89
CA PHE A 77 2.98 9.10 -1.72
C PHE A 77 1.55 8.96 -1.20
N ALA A 78 1.20 9.66 -0.11
CA ALA A 78 -0.13 9.58 0.49
C ALA A 78 -1.25 10.03 -0.46
N ASN A 79 -1.04 11.10 -1.22
CA ASN A 79 -2.01 11.59 -2.20
C ASN A 79 -2.18 10.60 -3.38
N SER A 80 -1.08 10.00 -3.83
CA SER A 80 -1.11 8.99 -4.90
C SER A 80 -1.82 7.73 -4.44
N ASP A 81 -1.51 7.23 -3.25
CA ASP A 81 -2.17 6.06 -2.65
C ASP A 81 -3.68 6.30 -2.51
N LYS A 82 -4.07 7.45 -1.96
CA LYS A 82 -5.47 7.84 -1.84
C LYS A 82 -6.19 7.92 -3.19
N TYR A 83 -5.53 8.44 -4.22
CA TYR A 83 -6.08 8.49 -5.57
C TYR A 83 -6.32 7.08 -6.14
N TYR A 84 -5.34 6.18 -6.05
CA TYR A 84 -5.49 4.81 -6.52
C TYR A 84 -6.53 4.04 -5.69
N ALA A 85 -6.56 4.22 -4.37
CA ALA A 85 -7.53 3.59 -3.48
C ALA A 85 -8.98 4.02 -3.76
N SER A 86 -9.20 5.15 -4.43
CA SER A 86 -10.53 5.59 -4.87
C SER A 86 -11.09 4.78 -6.05
N ASP A 87 -10.23 4.08 -6.79
CA ASP A 87 -10.59 3.20 -7.88
C ASP A 87 -10.23 1.74 -7.50
N VAL A 88 -11.22 1.00 -7.05
CA VAL A 88 -11.05 -0.39 -6.56
C VAL A 88 -10.35 -1.28 -7.59
N LYS A 89 -10.62 -1.09 -8.89
CA LYS A 89 -9.99 -1.90 -9.95
C LYS A 89 -8.50 -1.60 -10.05
N LYS A 90 -8.12 -0.33 -10.14
CA LYS A 90 -6.71 0.08 -10.21
C LYS A 90 -5.93 -0.32 -8.96
N TYR A 91 -6.55 -0.14 -7.79
CA TYR A 91 -5.94 -0.51 -6.53
C TYR A 91 -5.68 -2.02 -6.44
N LYS A 92 -6.66 -2.82 -6.89
CA LYS A 92 -6.49 -4.28 -7.00
C LYS A 92 -5.37 -4.66 -7.97
N GLU A 93 -5.28 -4.04 -9.13
CA GLU A 93 -4.20 -4.29 -10.10
C GLU A 93 -2.81 -4.03 -9.49
N ILE A 94 -2.65 -2.95 -8.71
CA ILE A 94 -1.41 -2.64 -8.00
C ILE A 94 -1.09 -3.75 -6.99
N PHE A 95 -2.04 -4.12 -6.13
CA PHE A 95 -1.83 -5.18 -5.14
C PHE A 95 -1.54 -6.54 -5.75
N ASP A 96 -2.23 -6.91 -6.81
CA ASP A 96 -1.99 -8.17 -7.53
C ASP A 96 -0.56 -8.20 -8.11
N ALA A 97 -0.09 -7.08 -8.66
CA ALA A 97 1.28 -6.96 -9.18
C ALA A 97 2.33 -7.05 -8.07
N VAL A 98 2.09 -6.40 -6.92
CA VAL A 98 2.97 -6.49 -5.74
C VAL A 98 3.04 -7.93 -5.22
N ASN A 99 1.90 -8.58 -5.03
CA ASN A 99 1.82 -9.96 -4.53
C ASN A 99 2.54 -10.92 -5.45
N LYS A 100 2.29 -10.82 -6.76
CA LYS A 100 2.98 -11.65 -7.75
C LYS A 100 4.50 -11.50 -7.65
N ARG A 101 4.99 -10.28 -7.53
CA ARG A 101 6.44 -10.01 -7.41
C ARG A 101 7.04 -10.57 -6.12
N ILE A 102 6.30 -10.54 -5.02
CA ILE A 102 6.70 -11.17 -3.75
C ILE A 102 6.78 -12.69 -3.92
N GLU A 103 5.78 -13.32 -4.55
CA GLU A 103 5.75 -14.77 -4.81
C GLU A 103 6.92 -15.19 -5.70
N ASP A 104 7.17 -14.48 -6.79
CA ASP A 104 8.29 -14.73 -7.70
C ASP A 104 9.64 -14.66 -6.96
N GLN A 105 9.79 -13.71 -6.05
CA GLN A 105 11.01 -13.57 -5.24
C GLN A 105 11.19 -14.69 -4.22
N ILE A 106 10.13 -15.12 -3.57
CA ILE A 106 10.13 -16.26 -2.64
C ILE A 106 10.53 -17.54 -3.39
N GLU A 107 9.95 -17.77 -4.57
CA GLU A 107 10.27 -18.94 -5.39
C GLU A 107 11.74 -18.94 -5.85
N ALA A 108 12.25 -17.81 -6.30
CA ALA A 108 13.66 -17.64 -6.66
C ALA A 108 14.59 -17.95 -5.47
N SER A 109 14.25 -17.47 -4.27
CA SER A 109 15.03 -17.72 -3.06
C SER A 109 15.05 -19.21 -2.67
N LYS A 110 13.92 -19.90 -2.85
CA LYS A 110 13.84 -21.34 -2.57
C LYS A 110 14.74 -22.15 -3.52
N LYS A 111 14.75 -21.80 -4.81
CA LYS A 111 15.61 -22.46 -5.81
C LYS A 111 17.09 -22.30 -5.49
N LEU A 112 17.51 -21.12 -5.03
CA LEU A 112 18.91 -20.89 -4.63
C LEU A 112 19.31 -21.75 -3.42
N ASN A 113 18.42 -21.93 -2.44
CA ASN A 113 18.70 -22.72 -1.25
C ASN A 113 18.64 -24.24 -1.46
N THR A 114 18.06 -24.70 -2.58
CA THR A 114 17.97 -26.12 -2.93
C THR A 114 19.05 -26.58 -3.92
N SER A 115 19.87 -25.66 -4.43
CA SER A 115 21.01 -26.03 -5.28
C SER A 115 22.12 -26.65 -4.41
N PRO A 116 22.57 -27.89 -4.67
CA PRO A 116 23.66 -28.50 -3.90
C PRO A 116 24.93 -27.69 -4.12
N VAL A 117 25.56 -27.34 -3.01
CA VAL A 117 26.90 -26.76 -3.01
C VAL A 117 27.85 -27.80 -3.61
N GLN A 118 28.34 -27.56 -4.83
CA GLN A 118 29.40 -28.34 -5.44
C GLN A 118 30.77 -27.85 -4.91
#